data_2eafed32a50b2f3f8ce360e675c97470
#
_entry.id   2eafed32a50b2f3f8ce360e675c97470
#
_cell.length_a   1.000
_cell.length_b   1.000
_cell.length_c   1.000
_cell.angle_alpha   90.00
_cell.angle_beta   90.00
_cell.angle_gamma   90.00
#
_symmetry.space_group_name_H-M   'P 1'
#
loop_
_entity.id
_entity.type
_entity.pdbx_description
1 polymer ?
#
loop_
_entity_poly.entity_id
_entity_poly.type
_entity_poly.pdbx_seq_one_letter_code
_entity_poly.pdbx_strand_id
1 'polypeptide(L)'
;MTISTNRLLRHMSWANQRVFSSIQSLPIEALDSYIVNPDWSAKHILQHIVSGADWFAYWLTGADWHEIKLPHAISEVAEIAQLLEKFDAVAIGESEKPDEFITRDVEGKLVTNLRSTVLSQTVHHATEHRAQLIDALECKGYKPINLDDIDLWHFESYENRKS
;
A
#
# COMPACT_ATOMS: atom_id res chain seq x y z
N MET A 1 -27.91 2.90 -1.68
CA MET A 1 -26.58 3.47 -2.05
C MET A 1 -25.55 2.40 -1.76
N THR A 2 -24.71 2.03 -2.72
CA THR A 2 -23.66 1.00 -2.55
C THR A 2 -22.32 1.70 -2.49
N ILE A 3 -21.49 1.38 -1.49
CA ILE A 3 -20.11 1.86 -1.43
C ILE A 3 -19.32 1.18 -2.54
N SER A 4 -18.61 1.96 -3.37
CA SER A 4 -17.82 1.44 -4.47
C SER A 4 -16.45 0.96 -3.94
N THR A 5 -16.19 -0.34 -4.01
CA THR A 5 -14.87 -0.91 -3.70
C THR A 5 -13.78 -0.32 -4.60
N ASN A 6 -14.08 -0.11 -5.88
CA ASN A 6 -13.19 0.55 -6.83
C ASN A 6 -12.75 1.93 -6.32
N ARG A 7 -13.69 2.76 -5.82
CA ARG A 7 -13.35 4.09 -5.29
C ARG A 7 -12.45 4.01 -4.06
N LEU A 8 -12.66 3.02 -3.17
CA LEU A 8 -11.80 2.83 -2.00
C LEU A 8 -10.38 2.42 -2.42
N LEU A 9 -10.24 1.56 -3.42
CA LEU A 9 -8.94 1.17 -3.96
C LEU A 9 -8.23 2.32 -4.68
N ARG A 10 -8.95 3.16 -5.41
CA ARG A 10 -8.38 4.38 -6.01
C ARG A 10 -7.91 5.37 -4.96
N HIS A 11 -8.66 5.55 -3.86
CA HIS A 11 -8.22 6.33 -2.71
C HIS A 11 -6.95 5.72 -2.10
N MET A 12 -6.92 4.42 -1.85
CA MET A 12 -5.75 3.71 -1.32
C MET A 12 -4.50 3.95 -2.16
N SER A 13 -4.60 3.75 -3.48
CA SER A 13 -3.49 3.98 -4.42
C SER A 13 -3.01 5.43 -4.41
N TRP A 14 -3.93 6.39 -4.46
CA TRP A 14 -3.60 7.81 -4.37
C TRP A 14 -2.88 8.15 -3.05
N ALA A 15 -3.37 7.64 -1.92
CA ALA A 15 -2.76 7.85 -0.61
C ALA A 15 -1.38 7.20 -0.52
N ASN A 16 -1.21 5.97 -1.05
CA ASN A 16 0.07 5.29 -1.13
C ASN A 16 1.11 6.15 -1.86
N GLN A 17 0.77 6.65 -3.05
CA GLN A 17 1.69 7.47 -3.85
C GLN A 17 2.07 8.77 -3.15
N ARG A 18 1.12 9.42 -2.45
CA ARG A 18 1.41 10.64 -1.70
C ARG A 18 2.35 10.39 -0.52
N VAL A 19 2.14 9.31 0.22
CA VAL A 19 3.03 8.92 1.34
C VAL A 19 4.44 8.63 0.81
N PHE A 20 4.58 7.75 -0.19
CA PHE A 20 5.89 7.41 -0.74
C PHE A 20 6.61 8.63 -1.33
N SER A 21 5.89 9.53 -2.00
CA SER A 21 6.45 10.79 -2.50
C SER A 21 6.94 11.71 -1.38
N SER A 22 6.21 11.80 -0.25
CA SER A 22 6.63 12.63 0.88
C SER A 22 7.93 12.13 1.52
N ILE A 23 8.14 10.82 1.55
CA ILE A 23 9.36 10.21 2.11
C ILE A 23 10.57 10.47 1.22
N GLN A 24 10.39 10.54 -0.10
CA GLN A 24 11.48 10.85 -1.03
C GLN A 24 12.10 12.23 -0.82
N SER A 25 11.43 13.12 -0.08
CA SER A 25 11.97 14.43 0.31
C SER A 25 12.73 14.45 1.65
N LEU A 26 12.74 13.32 2.38
CA LEU A 26 13.40 13.19 3.66
C LEU A 26 14.87 12.77 3.49
N PRO A 27 15.74 13.02 4.50
CA PRO A 27 17.10 12.51 4.49
C PRO A 27 17.11 10.98 4.63
N ILE A 28 18.19 10.35 4.17
CA ILE A 28 18.31 8.88 4.13
C ILE A 28 18.15 8.24 5.51
N GLU A 29 18.58 8.90 6.57
CA GLU A 29 18.52 8.45 7.95
C GLU A 29 17.06 8.25 8.41
N ALA A 30 16.10 8.89 7.78
CA ALA A 30 14.67 8.70 8.06
C ALA A 30 14.22 7.25 7.83
N LEU A 31 14.86 6.51 6.93
CA LEU A 31 14.54 5.11 6.64
C LEU A 31 14.82 4.17 7.83
N ASP A 32 15.69 4.56 8.74
CA ASP A 32 16.00 3.80 9.96
C ASP A 32 15.11 4.16 11.16
N SER A 33 14.09 5.01 10.96
CA SER A 33 13.14 5.39 12.00
C SER A 33 12.28 4.22 12.44
N TYR A 34 12.11 4.04 13.76
CA TYR A 34 11.24 3.03 14.35
C TYR A 34 10.68 3.53 15.69
N ILE A 35 9.56 2.98 16.14
CA ILE A 35 8.97 3.33 17.45
C ILE A 35 9.58 2.47 18.56
N VAL A 36 9.42 1.15 18.50
CA VAL A 36 9.84 0.20 19.54
C VAL A 36 10.82 -0.82 19.01
N ASN A 37 10.51 -1.46 17.87
CA ASN A 37 11.31 -2.54 17.30
C ASN A 37 12.16 -2.02 16.13
N PRO A 38 13.50 -2.04 16.21
CA PRO A 38 14.38 -1.61 15.12
C PRO A 38 14.24 -2.47 13.84
N ASP A 39 13.81 -3.75 13.98
CA ASP A 39 13.55 -4.62 12.83
C ASP A 39 12.23 -4.28 12.12
N TRP A 40 11.48 -3.32 12.67
CA TRP A 40 10.26 -2.75 12.07
C TRP A 40 10.44 -1.24 11.85
N SER A 41 11.51 -0.88 11.15
CA SER A 41 11.82 0.51 10.81
C SER A 41 11.05 0.97 9.56
N ALA A 42 11.11 2.26 9.26
CA ALA A 42 10.43 2.86 8.11
C ALA A 42 10.73 2.12 6.79
N LYS A 43 11.99 1.75 6.54
CA LYS A 43 12.35 0.95 5.36
C LYS A 43 11.69 -0.43 5.32
N HIS A 44 11.57 -1.10 6.46
CA HIS A 44 10.89 -2.41 6.54
C HIS A 44 9.39 -2.25 6.33
N ILE A 45 8.78 -1.19 6.87
CA ILE A 45 7.36 -0.91 6.65
C ILE A 45 7.08 -0.57 5.18
N LEU A 46 7.94 0.24 4.54
CA LEU A 46 7.84 0.54 3.11
C LEU A 46 7.91 -0.73 2.26
N GLN A 47 8.91 -1.58 2.51
CA GLN A 47 9.04 -2.88 1.84
C GLN A 47 7.79 -3.75 2.06
N HIS A 48 7.29 -3.80 3.30
CA HIS A 48 6.13 -4.61 3.67
C HIS A 48 4.84 -4.15 2.98
N ILE A 49 4.62 -2.84 2.85
CA ILE A 49 3.48 -2.29 2.09
C ILE A 49 3.52 -2.81 0.65
N VAL A 50 4.68 -2.75 0.00
CA VAL A 50 4.83 -3.17 -1.41
C VAL A 50 4.74 -4.69 -1.55
N SER A 51 5.38 -5.45 -0.66
CA SER A 51 5.32 -6.92 -0.65
C SER A 51 3.88 -7.42 -0.40
N GLY A 52 3.14 -6.75 0.48
CA GLY A 52 1.73 -7.05 0.71
C GLY A 52 0.89 -6.78 -0.54
N ALA A 53 1.13 -5.67 -1.25
CA ALA A 53 0.41 -5.36 -2.48
C ALA A 53 0.69 -6.40 -3.59
N ASP A 54 1.93 -6.86 -3.74
CA ASP A 54 2.31 -7.93 -4.67
C ASP A 54 1.63 -9.25 -4.28
N TRP A 55 1.62 -9.60 -2.99
CA TRP A 55 0.92 -10.77 -2.46
C TRP A 55 -0.58 -10.73 -2.77
N PHE A 56 -1.24 -9.58 -2.61
CA PHE A 56 -2.65 -9.44 -2.98
C PHE A 56 -2.86 -9.51 -4.49
N ALA A 57 -1.93 -8.99 -5.30
CA ALA A 57 -1.97 -9.13 -6.74
C ALA A 57 -1.87 -10.61 -7.17
N TYR A 58 -0.99 -11.41 -6.53
CA TYR A 58 -0.94 -12.86 -6.71
C TYR A 58 -2.30 -13.50 -6.36
N TRP A 59 -2.90 -13.15 -5.21
CA TRP A 59 -4.21 -13.66 -4.82
C TRP A 59 -5.27 -13.38 -5.88
N LEU A 60 -5.31 -12.16 -6.39
CA LEU A 60 -6.33 -11.71 -7.33
C LEU A 60 -6.17 -12.31 -8.73
N THR A 61 -4.95 -12.48 -9.22
CA THR A 61 -4.67 -12.83 -10.60
C THR A 61 -4.08 -14.23 -10.79
N GLY A 62 -3.38 -14.76 -9.80
CA GLY A 62 -2.57 -15.99 -9.90
C GLY A 62 -1.21 -15.76 -10.56
N ALA A 63 -0.81 -14.52 -10.83
CA ALA A 63 0.53 -14.20 -11.29
C ALA A 63 1.58 -14.47 -10.20
N ASP A 64 2.81 -14.76 -10.59
CA ASP A 64 3.90 -14.94 -9.63
C ASP A 64 4.07 -13.68 -8.76
N TRP A 65 4.40 -13.88 -7.50
CA TRP A 65 4.80 -12.82 -6.59
C TRP A 65 6.32 -12.81 -6.42
N HIS A 66 6.86 -11.64 -6.06
CA HIS A 66 8.28 -11.37 -6.17
C HIS A 66 8.87 -10.98 -4.81
N GLU A 67 10.15 -11.20 -4.65
CA GLU A 67 10.89 -10.63 -3.53
C GLU A 67 11.09 -9.12 -3.74
N ILE A 68 10.50 -8.31 -2.87
CA ILE A 68 10.69 -6.86 -2.86
C ILE A 68 11.93 -6.55 -2.04
N LYS A 69 12.89 -5.85 -2.64
CA LYS A 69 14.13 -5.47 -1.96
C LYS A 69 13.88 -4.44 -0.89
N LEU A 70 14.61 -4.57 0.23
CA LEU A 70 14.63 -3.56 1.28
C LEU A 70 15.33 -2.29 0.76
N PRO A 71 14.70 -1.10 0.82
CA PRO A 71 15.33 0.12 0.33
C PRO A 71 16.42 0.62 1.30
N HIS A 72 17.60 0.88 0.77
CA HIS A 72 18.75 1.45 1.48
C HIS A 72 19.14 2.84 0.96
N ALA A 73 18.39 3.36 -0.03
CA ALA A 73 18.57 4.67 -0.62
C ALA A 73 17.20 5.29 -0.94
N ILE A 74 17.13 6.61 -0.97
CA ILE A 74 15.89 7.33 -1.34
C ILE A 74 15.46 7.02 -2.79
N SER A 75 16.41 6.83 -3.70
CA SER A 75 16.11 6.40 -5.07
C SER A 75 15.41 5.04 -5.13
N GLU A 76 15.77 4.10 -4.24
CA GLU A 76 15.15 2.78 -4.15
C GLU A 76 13.71 2.86 -3.59
N VAL A 77 13.41 3.86 -2.74
CA VAL A 77 12.03 4.14 -2.33
C VAL A 77 11.17 4.54 -3.55
N ALA A 78 11.72 5.33 -4.48
CA ALA A 78 11.03 5.67 -5.71
C ALA A 78 10.80 4.46 -6.62
N GLU A 79 11.76 3.53 -6.68
CA GLU A 79 11.64 2.29 -7.46
C GLU A 79 10.52 1.39 -6.91
N ILE A 80 10.49 1.15 -5.60
CA ILE A 80 9.42 0.33 -5.00
C ILE A 80 8.06 1.03 -5.01
N ALA A 81 8.01 2.37 -5.02
CA ALA A 81 6.77 3.13 -5.22
C ALA A 81 6.15 2.88 -6.60
N GLN A 82 6.98 2.75 -7.66
CA GLN A 82 6.51 2.40 -8.99
C GLN A 82 5.97 0.96 -9.07
N LEU A 83 6.55 0.03 -8.30
CA LEU A 83 6.01 -1.31 -8.19
C LEU A 83 4.66 -1.30 -7.48
N LEU A 84 4.55 -0.56 -6.37
CA LEU A 84 3.30 -0.39 -5.63
C LEU A 84 2.17 0.13 -6.52
N GLU A 85 2.46 1.16 -7.35
CA GLU A 85 1.48 1.70 -8.30
C GLU A 85 0.94 0.63 -9.26
N LYS A 86 1.81 -0.25 -9.75
CA LYS A 86 1.40 -1.36 -10.63
C LYS A 86 0.51 -2.37 -9.91
N PHE A 87 0.85 -2.74 -8.67
CA PHE A 87 0.05 -3.68 -7.89
C PHE A 87 -1.30 -3.08 -7.48
N ASP A 88 -1.32 -1.80 -7.10
CA ASP A 88 -2.54 -1.06 -6.82
C ASP A 88 -3.46 -1.01 -8.07
N ALA A 89 -2.89 -0.81 -9.25
CA ALA A 89 -3.65 -0.82 -10.51
C ALA A 89 -4.26 -2.21 -10.80
N VAL A 90 -3.57 -3.30 -10.44
CA VAL A 90 -4.13 -4.66 -10.51
C VAL A 90 -5.36 -4.77 -9.60
N ALA A 91 -5.26 -4.36 -8.34
CA ALA A 91 -6.37 -4.43 -7.39
C ALA A 91 -7.58 -3.59 -7.87
N ILE A 92 -7.33 -2.39 -8.42
CA ILE A 92 -8.38 -1.53 -8.99
C ILE A 92 -9.07 -2.24 -10.17
N GLY A 93 -8.31 -2.83 -11.10
CA GLY A 93 -8.87 -3.56 -12.24
C GLY A 93 -9.67 -4.80 -11.81
N GLU A 94 -9.17 -5.54 -10.82
CA GLU A 94 -9.85 -6.72 -10.28
C GLU A 94 -11.16 -6.40 -9.54
N SER A 95 -11.32 -5.17 -9.04
CA SER A 95 -12.56 -4.72 -8.40
C SER A 95 -13.75 -4.56 -9.34
N GLU A 96 -13.50 -4.53 -10.66
CA GLU A 96 -14.55 -4.48 -11.69
C GLU A 96 -15.10 -5.87 -12.05
N LYS A 97 -14.43 -6.94 -11.56
CA LYS A 97 -14.87 -8.32 -11.82
C LYS A 97 -15.92 -8.77 -10.81
N PRO A 98 -16.72 -9.80 -11.17
CA PRO A 98 -17.68 -10.40 -10.24
C PRO A 98 -17.03 -10.84 -8.93
N ASP A 99 -17.77 -10.75 -7.82
CA ASP A 99 -17.32 -11.24 -6.52
C ASP A 99 -17.48 -12.76 -6.45
N GLU A 100 -16.42 -13.45 -6.79
CA GLU A 100 -16.34 -14.91 -6.85
C GLU A 100 -15.29 -15.44 -5.89
N PHE A 101 -15.43 -16.70 -5.53
CA PHE A 101 -14.39 -17.43 -4.80
C PHE A 101 -13.17 -17.64 -5.68
N ILE A 102 -12.01 -17.25 -5.17
CA ILE A 102 -10.70 -17.47 -5.77
C ILE A 102 -9.90 -18.42 -4.90
N THR A 103 -9.24 -19.40 -5.52
CA THR A 103 -8.40 -20.39 -4.84
C THR A 103 -6.95 -20.22 -5.26
N ARG A 104 -6.04 -20.23 -4.29
CA ARG A 104 -4.59 -20.14 -4.51
C ARG A 104 -3.87 -21.19 -3.68
N ASP A 105 -2.70 -21.60 -4.17
CA ASP A 105 -1.76 -22.38 -3.38
C ASP A 105 -1.02 -21.45 -2.43
N VAL A 106 -1.07 -21.75 -1.13
CA VAL A 106 -0.33 -21.04 -0.10
C VAL A 106 0.49 -22.09 0.66
N GLU A 107 1.78 -22.11 0.40
CA GLU A 107 2.72 -23.05 1.03
C GLU A 107 2.29 -24.53 0.87
N GLY A 108 1.83 -24.91 -0.31
CA GLY A 108 1.39 -26.27 -0.62
C GLY A 108 -0.03 -26.59 -0.15
N LYS A 109 -0.80 -25.60 0.31
CA LYS A 109 -2.21 -25.74 0.70
C LYS A 109 -3.11 -24.89 -0.18
N LEU A 110 -4.17 -25.49 -0.69
CA LEU A 110 -5.20 -24.74 -1.41
C LEU A 110 -6.07 -23.96 -0.42
N VAL A 111 -6.05 -22.65 -0.53
CA VAL A 111 -6.85 -21.73 0.27
C VAL A 111 -7.82 -20.98 -0.65
N THR A 112 -9.06 -20.83 -0.18
CA THR A 112 -10.14 -20.19 -0.96
C THR A 112 -10.70 -18.99 -0.20
N ASN A 113 -10.77 -17.84 -0.88
CA ASN A 113 -11.37 -16.61 -0.34
C ASN A 113 -12.28 -15.96 -1.39
N LEU A 114 -13.24 -15.15 -0.94
CA LEU A 114 -13.95 -14.24 -1.85
C LEU A 114 -13.00 -13.15 -2.38
N ARG A 115 -13.18 -12.77 -3.64
CA ARG A 115 -12.45 -11.64 -4.25
C ARG A 115 -12.58 -10.38 -3.41
N SER A 116 -13.79 -10.05 -2.96
CA SER A 116 -14.05 -8.88 -2.10
C SER A 116 -13.32 -8.93 -0.78
N THR A 117 -13.10 -10.11 -0.19
CA THR A 117 -12.28 -10.26 1.02
C THR A 117 -10.84 -9.83 0.77
N VAL A 118 -10.23 -10.30 -0.33
CA VAL A 118 -8.86 -9.94 -0.70
C VAL A 118 -8.75 -8.45 -0.99
N LEU A 119 -9.69 -7.88 -1.77
CA LEU A 119 -9.71 -6.45 -2.08
C LEU A 119 -9.89 -5.58 -0.83
N SER A 120 -10.74 -6.00 0.11
CA SER A 120 -10.92 -5.29 1.38
C SER A 120 -9.65 -5.34 2.23
N GLN A 121 -9.03 -6.52 2.31
CA GLN A 121 -7.78 -6.70 3.05
C GLN A 121 -6.65 -5.83 2.47
N THR A 122 -6.59 -5.66 1.15
CA THR A 122 -5.64 -4.76 0.50
C THR A 122 -5.75 -3.32 1.03
N VAL A 123 -6.99 -2.80 1.14
CA VAL A 123 -7.25 -1.44 1.66
C VAL A 123 -6.87 -1.33 3.14
N HIS A 124 -7.27 -2.31 3.97
CA HIS A 124 -6.97 -2.30 5.40
C HIS A 124 -5.47 -2.38 5.67
N HIS A 125 -4.77 -3.31 5.04
CA HIS A 125 -3.33 -3.49 5.15
C HIS A 125 -2.55 -2.20 4.81
N ALA A 126 -2.88 -1.59 3.67
CA ALA A 126 -2.23 -0.34 3.26
C ALA A 126 -2.51 0.80 4.28
N THR A 127 -3.72 0.90 4.81
CA THR A 127 -4.09 1.92 5.79
C THR A 127 -3.35 1.76 7.11
N GLU A 128 -3.30 0.53 7.64
CA GLU A 128 -2.57 0.20 8.87
C GLU A 128 -1.08 0.57 8.76
N HIS A 129 -0.45 0.12 7.69
CA HIS A 129 1.00 0.31 7.56
C HIS A 129 1.39 1.74 7.17
N ARG A 130 0.53 2.49 6.48
CA ARG A 130 0.75 3.94 6.31
C ARG A 130 0.76 4.67 7.66
N ALA A 131 -0.18 4.36 8.56
CA ALA A 131 -0.20 4.95 9.88
C ALA A 131 1.07 4.60 10.68
N GLN A 132 1.46 3.33 10.72
CA GLN A 132 2.69 2.88 11.39
C GLN A 132 3.95 3.56 10.83
N LEU A 133 4.01 3.74 9.51
CA LEU A 133 5.13 4.41 8.85
C LEU A 133 5.25 5.88 9.25
N ILE A 134 4.12 6.60 9.23
CA ILE A 134 4.08 8.01 9.64
C ILE A 134 4.48 8.14 11.10
N ASP A 135 3.90 7.33 12.00
CA ASP A 135 4.24 7.33 13.42
C ASP A 135 5.74 7.06 13.67
N ALA A 136 6.33 6.11 12.93
CA ALA A 136 7.76 5.79 13.04
C ALA A 136 8.65 6.98 12.64
N LEU A 137 8.27 7.72 11.60
CA LEU A 137 8.99 8.91 11.15
C LEU A 137 8.81 10.09 12.12
N GLU A 138 7.58 10.36 12.55
CA GLU A 138 7.27 11.47 13.45
C GLU A 138 7.91 11.32 14.84
N CYS A 139 7.98 10.10 15.38
CA CYS A 139 8.63 9.85 16.67
C CYS A 139 10.14 10.16 16.66
N LYS A 140 10.77 10.24 15.47
CA LYS A 140 12.17 10.66 15.29
C LYS A 140 12.30 12.12 14.84
N GLY A 141 11.18 12.86 14.80
CA GLY A 141 11.16 14.28 14.47
C GLY A 141 11.11 14.60 12.99
N TYR A 142 10.97 13.60 12.11
CA TYR A 142 10.73 13.84 10.69
C TYR A 142 9.27 14.25 10.47
N LYS A 143 9.02 15.02 9.41
CA LYS A 143 7.68 15.50 9.07
C LYS A 143 7.29 15.00 7.68
N PRO A 144 6.81 13.75 7.57
CA PRO A 144 6.19 13.29 6.34
C PRO A 144 4.85 13.99 6.11
N ILE A 145 4.10 13.54 5.11
CA ILE A 145 2.72 14.01 4.90
C ILE A 145 1.85 13.70 6.12
N ASN A 146 0.94 14.62 6.48
CA ASN A 146 -0.05 14.35 7.50
C ASN A 146 -1.10 13.35 6.98
N LEU A 147 -1.55 12.41 7.82
CA LEU A 147 -2.59 11.45 7.47
C LEU A 147 -3.92 12.12 7.10
N ASP A 148 -4.25 13.26 7.71
CA ASP A 148 -5.45 14.03 7.36
C ASP A 148 -5.40 14.56 5.92
N ASP A 149 -4.21 14.84 5.37
CA ASP A 149 -4.04 15.29 3.98
C ASP A 149 -4.29 14.19 2.92
N ILE A 150 -4.45 12.95 3.35
CA ILE A 150 -4.68 11.78 2.50
C ILE A 150 -5.96 11.01 2.83
N ASP A 151 -6.88 11.65 3.54
CA ASP A 151 -8.18 11.09 3.86
C ASP A 151 -9.14 11.09 2.65
N LEU A 152 -10.35 10.54 2.86
CA LEU A 152 -11.36 10.44 1.79
C LEU A 152 -11.94 11.80 1.37
N TRP A 153 -11.96 12.82 2.24
CA TRP A 153 -12.43 14.18 1.88
C TRP A 153 -11.44 14.88 0.96
N HIS A 154 -10.13 14.73 1.25
CA HIS A 154 -9.09 15.26 0.37
C HIS A 154 -9.04 14.52 -0.96
N PHE A 155 -9.28 13.21 -0.96
CA PHE A 155 -9.40 12.44 -2.19
C PHE A 155 -10.61 12.86 -3.02
N GLU A 156 -11.78 13.09 -2.42
CA GLU A 156 -12.96 13.61 -3.12
C GLU A 156 -12.66 14.98 -3.77
N SER A 157 -12.00 15.86 -3.04
CA SER A 157 -11.56 17.15 -3.58
C SER A 157 -10.57 17.01 -4.75
N TYR A 158 -9.72 15.97 -4.73
CA TYR A 158 -8.80 15.66 -5.82
C TYR A 158 -9.54 15.10 -7.04
N GLU A 159 -10.51 14.20 -6.85
CA GLU A 159 -11.34 13.65 -7.94
C GLU A 159 -12.10 14.78 -8.66
N ASN A 160 -12.73 15.68 -7.90
CA ASN A 160 -13.52 16.79 -8.43
C ASN A 160 -12.70 17.82 -9.24
N ARG A 161 -11.38 17.93 -9.00
CA ARG A 161 -10.48 18.79 -9.78
C ARG A 161 -10.06 18.16 -11.12
N LYS A 162 -10.24 16.86 -11.29
CA LYS A 162 -9.90 16.12 -12.53
C LYS A 162 -11.09 15.92 -13.46
N SER A 163 -12.31 16.19 -12.96
CA SER A 163 -13.57 16.14 -13.73
C SER A 163 -13.81 17.45 -14.45
#